data_22cd4c4899db39fdbd9c86ff3c251f23
#
_entry.id   22cd4c4899db39fdbd9c86ff3c251f23
#
_cell.length_a   1.000
_cell.length_b   1.000
_cell.length_c   1.000
_cell.angle_alpha   90.00
_cell.angle_beta   90.00
_cell.angle_gamma   90.00
#
_symmetry.space_group_name_H-M   'P 1'
#
loop_
_entity.id
_entity.type
_entity.pdbx_description
1 polymer ?
#
loop_
_entity_poly.entity_id
_entity_poly.type
_entity_poly.pdbx_seq_one_letter_code
_entity_poly.pdbx_strand_id
1 'polypeptide(L)'
;RNSPPEMRTLEGMPTMLGSESDLEKLADRLEVHFLANRDKNIQFGLLTDFKDAPAESMPGDQSLLYKAHQAIEHLNSKYPSSTVDYFFICHRPRIYNPKEGVWMGRERKRGKLSEFNALLLGKEGPENFTLLHGNTLNPPEQLRGNRDVFPVRYIITLDTDTQLPRDAAWQMIGTMAHPLNRPINDAETGRVIAGYAVMQPRVGTTLVSAMKTRYAMLLSNDPGIDPYTNTVSDIYQDLFSQGSYVGKGIYDLAAFENAVKDRFPDDSILSHDLIEGCFARSGLITDLVLFEDSPSSYAADAARRHRWIRGDWQLLPWLMPRVPAKTGKKEGNPLSILSLWKIGDNLRRSLVAPSLLAMFLTGWFATGQPVFWTAALLGLIFALPLLDFIIALFRKPKDISSSKHFESAAGHFGTQCLRTLFTLIWLAHEAAYTLDAILRTLWRLLISKKNLLQWNPSSDTEKTSPKTLKGNFWAMRGVVIFGAAAAAAACLQPQALFPAALFAFLWLASPFVAWRLSRPRKKKEFLPTVTEKRFLRQPSRRLWPLL
;
A
#
# COMPACT_ATOMS: atom_id res chain seq x y z
N ARG A 1 -11.50 -23.85 16.08
CA ARG A 1 -11.64 -22.74 17.06
C ARG A 1 -12.55 -21.70 16.40
N ASN A 2 -13.58 -21.22 17.10
CA ASN A 2 -14.45 -20.15 16.60
C ASN A 2 -14.24 -18.91 17.47
N SER A 3 -14.26 -17.73 16.84
CA SER A 3 -14.29 -16.46 17.57
C SER A 3 -15.59 -16.33 18.35
N PRO A 4 -15.61 -15.60 19.48
CA PRO A 4 -16.85 -15.33 20.20
C PRO A 4 -17.89 -14.63 19.30
N PRO A 5 -19.19 -14.94 19.43
CA PRO A 5 -20.22 -14.32 18.58
C PRO A 5 -20.29 -12.80 18.68
N GLU A 6 -20.03 -12.23 19.85
CA GLU A 6 -19.95 -10.79 20.09
C GLU A 6 -18.79 -10.10 19.37
N MET A 7 -17.85 -10.87 18.82
CA MET A 7 -16.73 -10.38 18.02
C MET A 7 -16.93 -10.64 16.53
N ARG A 8 -18.18 -10.69 16.08
CA ARG A 8 -18.50 -10.89 14.68
C ARG A 8 -17.76 -9.91 13.80
N THR A 9 -17.08 -10.44 12.79
CA THR A 9 -16.15 -9.71 11.94
C THR A 9 -16.48 -9.90 10.47
N LEU A 10 -16.44 -8.82 9.69
CA LEU A 10 -16.51 -8.91 8.23
C LEU A 10 -15.15 -8.58 7.62
N GLU A 11 -14.69 -9.39 6.68
CA GLU A 11 -13.65 -8.99 5.75
C GLU A 11 -14.31 -8.28 4.57
N GLY A 12 -13.92 -7.03 4.31
CA GLY A 12 -14.32 -6.28 3.14
C GLY A 12 -13.13 -6.02 2.24
N MET A 13 -13.17 -6.52 1.01
CA MET A 13 -12.14 -6.29 -0.01
C MET A 13 -12.59 -5.19 -0.99
N PRO A 14 -12.15 -3.92 -0.80
CA PRO A 14 -12.48 -2.83 -1.72
C PRO A 14 -11.82 -3.06 -3.09
N THR A 15 -12.62 -3.11 -4.14
CA THR A 15 -12.12 -3.38 -5.50
C THR A 15 -12.92 -2.61 -6.56
N MET A 16 -12.49 -2.71 -7.82
CA MET A 16 -13.25 -2.26 -8.98
C MET A 16 -13.55 -3.44 -9.90
N LEU A 17 -14.79 -3.56 -10.33
CA LEU A 17 -15.18 -4.54 -11.33
C LEU A 17 -14.77 -4.02 -12.71
N GLY A 18 -13.86 -4.74 -13.38
CA GLY A 18 -13.33 -4.33 -14.68
C GLY A 18 -13.59 -5.32 -15.79
N SER A 19 -13.58 -6.61 -15.50
CA SER A 19 -13.80 -7.70 -16.46
C SER A 19 -14.23 -8.99 -15.74
N GLU A 20 -14.77 -9.94 -16.51
CA GLU A 20 -15.12 -11.27 -16.00
C GLU A 20 -13.90 -12.02 -15.47
N SER A 21 -12.79 -11.98 -16.17
CA SER A 21 -11.53 -12.61 -15.71
C SER A 21 -10.98 -11.99 -14.42
N ASP A 22 -11.23 -10.70 -14.16
CA ASP A 22 -10.86 -10.09 -12.90
C ASP A 22 -11.82 -10.54 -11.77
N LEU A 23 -13.11 -10.70 -12.09
CA LEU A 23 -14.11 -11.21 -11.15
C LEU A 23 -13.81 -12.66 -10.71
N GLU A 24 -13.47 -13.55 -11.64
CA GLU A 24 -13.07 -14.93 -11.32
C GLU A 24 -11.90 -14.95 -10.33
N LYS A 25 -10.86 -14.16 -10.58
CA LYS A 25 -9.71 -14.06 -9.67
C LYS A 25 -10.07 -13.50 -8.30
N LEU A 26 -11.03 -12.58 -8.23
CA LEU A 26 -11.51 -12.03 -6.97
C LEU A 26 -12.29 -13.07 -6.17
N ALA A 27 -13.15 -13.86 -6.84
CA ALA A 27 -13.90 -14.95 -6.21
C ALA A 27 -12.95 -16.06 -5.69
N ASP A 28 -11.97 -16.47 -6.50
CA ASP A 28 -10.94 -17.44 -6.09
C ASP A 28 -10.16 -16.94 -4.86
N ARG A 29 -9.79 -15.66 -4.84
CA ARG A 29 -9.07 -15.07 -3.70
C ARG A 29 -9.92 -15.02 -2.45
N LEU A 30 -11.19 -14.65 -2.57
CA LEU A 30 -12.13 -14.61 -1.47
C LEU A 30 -12.31 -16.02 -0.87
N GLU A 31 -12.39 -17.04 -1.74
CA GLU A 31 -12.44 -18.44 -1.31
C GLU A 31 -11.17 -18.86 -0.56
N VAL A 32 -9.98 -18.47 -1.04
CA VAL A 32 -8.70 -18.76 -0.37
C VAL A 32 -8.65 -18.10 1.00
N HIS A 33 -9.09 -16.84 1.14
CA HIS A 33 -9.15 -16.15 2.44
C HIS A 33 -10.07 -16.87 3.41
N PHE A 34 -11.26 -17.28 2.96
CA PHE A 34 -12.20 -18.07 3.75
C PHE A 34 -11.59 -19.41 4.21
N LEU A 35 -11.01 -20.19 3.28
CA LEU A 35 -10.43 -21.50 3.60
C LEU A 35 -9.26 -21.39 4.60
N ALA A 36 -8.48 -20.31 4.51
CA ALA A 36 -7.37 -20.04 5.42
C ALA A 36 -7.82 -19.55 6.80
N ASN A 37 -9.04 -18.95 6.90
CA ASN A 37 -9.53 -18.28 8.11
C ASN A 37 -10.98 -18.69 8.45
N ARG A 38 -11.32 -19.96 8.25
CA ARG A 38 -12.68 -20.46 8.41
C ARG A 38 -13.17 -20.36 9.84
N ASP A 39 -14.20 -19.52 10.06
CA ASP A 39 -14.87 -19.31 11.33
C ASP A 39 -16.34 -18.92 11.07
N LYS A 40 -17.28 -19.39 11.90
CA LYS A 40 -18.70 -19.09 11.74
C LYS A 40 -19.06 -17.61 11.95
N ASN A 41 -18.23 -16.88 12.68
CA ASN A 41 -18.41 -15.48 13.01
C ASN A 41 -17.54 -14.54 12.16
N ILE A 42 -16.89 -15.07 11.11
CA ILE A 42 -16.13 -14.30 10.13
C ILE A 42 -16.77 -14.51 8.75
N GLN A 43 -17.16 -13.43 8.10
CA GLN A 43 -17.71 -13.44 6.75
C GLN A 43 -16.82 -12.61 5.82
N PHE A 44 -16.81 -12.97 4.54
CA PHE A 44 -15.87 -12.48 3.53
C PHE A 44 -16.63 -11.84 2.37
N GLY A 45 -16.24 -10.65 1.97
CA GLY A 45 -16.99 -9.95 0.94
C GLY A 45 -16.22 -9.03 0.04
N LEU A 46 -16.82 -8.77 -1.11
CA LEU A 46 -16.34 -7.82 -2.09
C LEU A 46 -17.08 -6.49 -1.94
N LEU A 47 -16.34 -5.43 -1.77
CA LEU A 47 -16.86 -4.06 -1.82
C LEU A 47 -16.46 -3.47 -3.18
N THR A 48 -17.44 -3.29 -4.08
CA THR A 48 -17.13 -3.04 -5.48
C THR A 48 -17.71 -1.73 -6.00
N ASP A 49 -16.99 -1.12 -6.93
CA ASP A 49 -17.45 -0.08 -7.84
C ASP A 49 -17.14 -0.50 -9.26
N PHE A 50 -17.79 0.07 -10.25
CA PHE A 50 -17.32 0.03 -11.63
C PHE A 50 -16.09 0.95 -11.82
N LYS A 51 -15.33 0.72 -12.90
CA LYS A 51 -14.31 1.66 -13.37
C LYS A 51 -14.94 2.99 -13.78
N ASP A 52 -14.15 4.07 -13.71
CA ASP A 52 -14.56 5.38 -14.19
C ASP A 52 -15.01 5.32 -15.65
N ALA A 53 -16.06 6.07 -15.96
CA ALA A 53 -16.67 6.06 -17.29
C ALA A 53 -17.21 7.44 -17.70
N PRO A 54 -17.40 7.69 -19.00
CA PRO A 54 -18.02 8.92 -19.48
C PRO A 54 -19.54 8.97 -19.23
N ALA A 55 -20.18 7.85 -18.86
CA ALA A 55 -21.60 7.73 -18.59
C ALA A 55 -21.85 6.92 -17.32
N GLU A 56 -23.04 7.06 -16.74
CA GLU A 56 -23.46 6.35 -15.53
C GLU A 56 -23.46 4.83 -15.76
N SER A 57 -24.02 4.38 -16.86
CA SER A 57 -24.08 2.97 -17.24
C SER A 57 -23.35 2.75 -18.56
N MET A 58 -22.57 1.69 -18.62
CA MET A 58 -21.80 1.27 -19.80
C MET A 58 -22.30 -0.08 -20.31
N PRO A 59 -22.18 -0.35 -21.62
CA PRO A 59 -22.45 -1.68 -22.16
C PRO A 59 -21.67 -2.76 -21.41
N GLY A 60 -22.37 -3.79 -20.95
CA GLY A 60 -21.77 -4.90 -20.19
C GLY A 60 -21.82 -4.78 -18.67
N ASP A 61 -22.13 -3.62 -18.09
CA ASP A 61 -22.21 -3.42 -16.64
C ASP A 61 -23.21 -4.40 -15.99
N GLN A 62 -24.41 -4.52 -16.55
CA GLN A 62 -25.46 -5.43 -16.04
C GLN A 62 -25.04 -6.90 -16.12
N SER A 63 -24.38 -7.30 -17.22
CA SER A 63 -23.84 -8.66 -17.35
C SER A 63 -22.78 -8.95 -16.31
N LEU A 64 -21.92 -7.98 -16.02
CA LEU A 64 -20.87 -8.13 -15.03
C LEU A 64 -21.42 -8.21 -13.61
N LEU A 65 -22.45 -7.42 -13.28
CA LEU A 65 -23.16 -7.51 -11.98
C LEU A 65 -23.85 -8.85 -11.81
N TYR A 66 -24.53 -9.34 -12.86
CA TYR A 66 -25.18 -10.65 -12.82
C TYR A 66 -24.17 -11.77 -12.55
N LYS A 67 -23.02 -11.74 -13.23
CA LYS A 67 -21.94 -12.71 -13.01
C LYS A 67 -21.32 -12.58 -11.61
N ALA A 68 -21.20 -11.36 -11.08
CA ALA A 68 -20.73 -11.13 -9.73
C ALA A 68 -21.68 -11.73 -8.68
N HIS A 69 -23.00 -11.53 -8.89
CA HIS A 69 -24.03 -12.18 -8.07
C HIS A 69 -23.91 -13.70 -8.12
N GLN A 70 -23.86 -14.28 -9.33
CA GLN A 70 -23.72 -15.73 -9.51
C GLN A 70 -22.45 -16.31 -8.84
N ALA A 71 -21.32 -15.60 -8.92
CA ALA A 71 -20.07 -16.04 -8.31
C ALA A 71 -20.18 -16.15 -6.77
N ILE A 72 -20.81 -15.16 -6.12
CA ILE A 72 -21.04 -15.19 -4.67
C ILE A 72 -22.07 -16.27 -4.29
N GLU A 73 -23.15 -16.39 -5.05
CA GLU A 73 -24.15 -17.45 -4.84
C GLU A 73 -23.55 -18.85 -4.97
N HIS A 74 -22.66 -19.06 -5.96
CA HIS A 74 -21.93 -20.30 -6.12
C HIS A 74 -21.05 -20.61 -4.89
N LEU A 75 -20.31 -19.61 -4.38
CA LEU A 75 -19.50 -19.79 -3.18
C LEU A 75 -20.35 -20.12 -1.94
N ASN A 76 -21.49 -19.46 -1.74
CA ASN A 76 -22.39 -19.76 -0.62
C ASN A 76 -23.03 -21.15 -0.76
N SER A 77 -23.36 -21.58 -1.98
CA SER A 77 -23.86 -22.93 -2.24
C SER A 77 -22.80 -24.00 -2.00
N LYS A 78 -21.54 -23.70 -2.32
CA LYS A 78 -20.39 -24.59 -2.09
C LYS A 78 -20.05 -24.75 -0.61
N TYR A 79 -20.28 -23.67 0.18
CA TYR A 79 -19.97 -23.63 1.60
C TYR A 79 -21.20 -23.18 2.41
N PRO A 80 -22.21 -24.07 2.56
CA PRO A 80 -23.45 -23.71 3.24
C PRO A 80 -23.21 -23.41 4.73
N SER A 81 -23.91 -22.40 5.23
CA SER A 81 -23.90 -21.98 6.62
C SER A 81 -25.27 -22.22 7.25
N SER A 82 -25.32 -22.55 8.54
CA SER A 82 -26.55 -22.72 9.30
C SER A 82 -27.14 -21.41 9.85
N THR A 83 -26.38 -20.31 9.77
CA THR A 83 -26.80 -18.99 10.32
C THR A 83 -26.85 -17.93 9.23
N VAL A 84 -25.72 -17.37 8.86
CA VAL A 84 -25.60 -16.34 7.82
C VAL A 84 -24.60 -16.80 6.77
N ASP A 85 -24.76 -16.32 5.53
CA ASP A 85 -23.86 -16.65 4.44
C ASP A 85 -22.42 -16.25 4.77
N TYR A 86 -21.46 -17.08 4.32
CA TYR A 86 -20.06 -16.75 4.50
C TYR A 86 -19.56 -15.69 3.53
N PHE A 87 -20.22 -15.54 2.37
CA PHE A 87 -19.78 -14.63 1.33
C PHE A 87 -20.86 -13.57 1.02
N PHE A 88 -20.41 -12.35 0.76
CA PHE A 88 -21.28 -11.24 0.39
C PHE A 88 -20.64 -10.34 -0.66
N ILE A 89 -21.46 -9.55 -1.33
CA ILE A 89 -21.01 -8.49 -2.23
C ILE A 89 -21.87 -7.23 -2.02
N CYS A 90 -21.18 -6.09 -1.98
CA CYS A 90 -21.78 -4.77 -2.02
C CYS A 90 -21.25 -4.04 -3.24
N HIS A 91 -22.14 -3.63 -4.15
CA HIS A 91 -21.76 -2.85 -5.32
C HIS A 91 -22.46 -1.51 -5.33
N ARG A 92 -21.69 -0.42 -5.53
CA ARG A 92 -22.22 0.95 -5.57
C ARG A 92 -22.39 1.44 -6.99
N PRO A 93 -23.40 2.32 -7.25
CA PRO A 93 -23.55 2.97 -8.54
C PRO A 93 -22.40 3.95 -8.82
N ARG A 94 -22.19 4.26 -10.10
CA ARG A 94 -21.41 5.44 -10.47
C ARG A 94 -22.22 6.70 -10.22
N ILE A 95 -21.53 7.74 -9.74
CA ILE A 95 -22.10 9.07 -9.54
C ILE A 95 -21.23 10.05 -10.33
N TYR A 96 -21.83 11.02 -11.02
CA TYR A 96 -21.08 12.04 -11.73
C TYR A 96 -20.34 12.94 -10.76
N ASN A 97 -19.01 13.00 -10.93
CA ASN A 97 -18.17 13.88 -10.14
C ASN A 97 -17.74 15.10 -10.99
N PRO A 98 -18.26 16.30 -10.72
CA PRO A 98 -17.94 17.49 -11.54
C PRO A 98 -16.49 17.96 -11.39
N LYS A 99 -15.82 17.62 -10.28
CA LYS A 99 -14.39 17.98 -10.06
C LYS A 99 -13.46 17.04 -10.84
N GLU A 100 -13.87 15.77 -11.03
CA GLU A 100 -13.11 14.78 -11.79
C GLU A 100 -13.55 14.73 -13.27
N GLY A 101 -14.76 15.20 -13.58
CA GLY A 101 -15.32 15.22 -14.94
C GLY A 101 -15.74 13.84 -15.47
N VAL A 102 -15.95 12.87 -14.59
CA VAL A 102 -16.26 11.48 -14.92
C VAL A 102 -17.33 10.90 -13.99
N TRP A 103 -18.00 9.85 -14.43
CA TRP A 103 -18.84 9.01 -13.59
C TRP A 103 -17.98 7.99 -12.86
N MET A 104 -18.02 7.96 -11.53
CA MET A 104 -17.13 7.16 -10.69
C MET A 104 -17.79 6.76 -9.37
N GLY A 105 -17.24 5.76 -8.67
CA GLY A 105 -17.60 5.47 -7.28
C GLY A 105 -17.23 6.64 -6.37
N ARG A 106 -18.19 7.15 -5.58
CA ARG A 106 -18.00 8.29 -4.69
C ARG A 106 -16.81 8.07 -3.76
N GLU A 107 -15.89 9.07 -3.71
CA GLU A 107 -14.74 9.06 -2.78
C GLU A 107 -13.84 7.80 -2.87
N ARG A 108 -13.90 7.05 -3.95
CA ARG A 108 -13.05 5.88 -4.15
C ARG A 108 -13.14 4.87 -2.99
N LYS A 109 -11.99 4.38 -2.49
CA LYS A 109 -11.91 3.42 -1.39
C LYS A 109 -12.49 3.99 -0.10
N ARG A 110 -12.19 5.24 0.23
CA ARG A 110 -12.68 5.90 1.45
C ARG A 110 -14.20 5.94 1.51
N GLY A 111 -14.85 6.46 0.47
CA GLY A 111 -16.32 6.51 0.41
C GLY A 111 -16.95 5.12 0.43
N LYS A 112 -16.32 4.14 -0.24
CA LYS A 112 -16.78 2.76 -0.24
C LYS A 112 -16.82 2.15 1.16
N LEU A 113 -15.75 2.32 1.93
CA LEU A 113 -15.68 1.86 3.31
C LEU A 113 -16.63 2.65 4.21
N SER A 114 -16.75 3.98 4.03
CA SER A 114 -17.65 4.81 4.82
C SER A 114 -19.11 4.45 4.61
N GLU A 115 -19.58 4.26 3.37
CA GLU A 115 -20.96 3.85 3.07
C GLU A 115 -21.25 2.43 3.57
N PHE A 116 -20.27 1.52 3.45
CA PHE A 116 -20.37 0.17 4.01
C PHE A 116 -20.47 0.19 5.54
N ASN A 117 -19.65 1.00 6.21
CA ASN A 117 -19.72 1.18 7.66
C ASN A 117 -21.07 1.78 8.09
N ALA A 118 -21.58 2.77 7.35
CA ALA A 118 -22.88 3.41 7.61
C ALA A 118 -24.03 2.41 7.46
N LEU A 119 -24.00 1.54 6.45
CA LEU A 119 -24.96 0.45 6.27
C LEU A 119 -24.94 -0.51 7.48
N LEU A 120 -23.77 -0.96 7.91
CA LEU A 120 -23.62 -1.90 9.03
C LEU A 120 -24.05 -1.30 10.38
N LEU A 121 -23.90 0.01 10.55
CA LEU A 121 -24.34 0.76 11.73
C LEU A 121 -25.83 1.17 11.67
N GLY A 122 -26.55 0.84 10.58
CA GLY A 122 -27.94 1.22 10.37
C GLY A 122 -28.16 2.73 10.22
N LYS A 123 -27.11 3.48 9.81
CA LYS A 123 -27.17 4.94 9.58
C LYS A 123 -27.61 5.29 8.17
N GLU A 124 -27.34 4.42 7.21
CA GLU A 124 -27.75 4.52 5.81
C GLU A 124 -28.40 3.20 5.39
N GLY A 125 -29.31 3.28 4.42
CA GLY A 125 -30.05 2.12 3.95
C GLY A 125 -29.42 1.42 2.75
N PRO A 126 -29.98 0.30 2.32
CA PRO A 126 -29.48 -0.50 1.19
C PRO A 126 -29.64 0.20 -0.17
N GLU A 127 -30.42 1.28 -0.26
CA GLU A 127 -30.70 2.04 -1.49
C GLU A 127 -29.45 2.69 -2.11
N ASN A 128 -28.39 2.88 -1.34
CA ASN A 128 -27.11 3.41 -1.81
C ASN A 128 -26.29 2.38 -2.63
N PHE A 129 -26.78 1.14 -2.71
CA PHE A 129 -26.08 0.06 -3.40
C PHE A 129 -26.94 -0.48 -4.55
N THR A 130 -26.32 -0.65 -5.72
CA THR A 130 -26.97 -1.27 -6.89
C THR A 130 -27.12 -2.78 -6.73
N LEU A 131 -26.18 -3.42 -6.01
CA LEU A 131 -26.24 -4.84 -5.69
C LEU A 131 -25.79 -5.05 -4.24
N LEU A 132 -26.70 -5.64 -3.45
CA LEU A 132 -26.40 -6.21 -2.14
C LEU A 132 -26.79 -7.69 -2.19
N HIS A 133 -25.85 -8.59 -2.01
CA HIS A 133 -26.12 -10.01 -1.99
C HIS A 133 -25.36 -10.70 -0.85
N GLY A 134 -26.03 -11.69 -0.23
CA GLY A 134 -25.62 -12.36 0.99
C GLY A 134 -26.45 -11.90 2.19
N ASN A 135 -27.10 -12.85 2.87
CA ASN A 135 -27.95 -12.58 4.06
C ASN A 135 -27.13 -12.11 5.28
N THR A 136 -25.81 -12.14 5.17
CA THR A 136 -24.83 -11.60 6.14
C THR A 136 -25.10 -10.14 6.50
N LEU A 137 -25.47 -9.31 5.50
CA LEU A 137 -25.65 -7.87 5.67
C LEU A 137 -27.05 -7.54 6.20
N ASN A 138 -28.04 -8.34 5.84
CA ASN A 138 -29.44 -8.20 6.26
C ASN A 138 -29.98 -9.56 6.68
N PRO A 139 -29.66 -10.04 7.90
CA PRO A 139 -30.11 -11.35 8.37
C PRO A 139 -31.64 -11.45 8.30
N PRO A 140 -32.19 -12.63 7.95
CA PRO A 140 -33.61 -12.88 7.99
C PRO A 140 -34.26 -12.47 9.34
N GLU A 141 -35.48 -12.02 9.32
CA GLU A 141 -36.17 -11.51 10.53
C GLU A 141 -36.22 -12.50 11.67
N GLN A 142 -36.28 -13.81 11.34
CA GLN A 142 -36.21 -14.93 12.29
C GLN A 142 -34.86 -15.05 13.01
N LEU A 143 -33.81 -14.50 12.43
CA LEU A 143 -32.46 -14.46 13.04
C LEU A 143 -32.17 -13.10 13.71
N ARG A 144 -32.98 -12.08 13.45
CA ARG A 144 -32.91 -10.78 14.14
C ARG A 144 -33.37 -10.96 15.58
N GLY A 145 -32.48 -10.72 16.52
CA GLY A 145 -32.77 -10.94 17.94
C GLY A 145 -32.43 -12.35 18.43
N ASN A 146 -32.03 -13.28 17.56
CA ASN A 146 -31.46 -14.55 17.97
C ASN A 146 -30.06 -14.32 18.54
N ARG A 147 -29.75 -14.98 19.68
CA ARG A 147 -28.42 -14.91 20.33
C ARG A 147 -27.27 -15.43 19.45
N ASP A 148 -27.58 -16.01 18.30
CA ASP A 148 -26.60 -16.55 17.35
C ASP A 148 -26.11 -15.55 16.27
N VAL A 149 -26.77 -14.39 16.11
CA VAL A 149 -26.39 -13.36 15.12
C VAL A 149 -26.21 -12.01 15.80
N PHE A 150 -24.98 -11.73 16.19
CA PHE A 150 -24.60 -10.45 16.81
C PHE A 150 -24.37 -9.36 15.76
N PRO A 151 -24.50 -8.09 16.13
CA PRO A 151 -24.03 -6.98 15.29
C PRO A 151 -22.56 -7.13 14.93
N VAL A 152 -22.20 -6.63 13.75
CA VAL A 152 -20.79 -6.60 13.32
C VAL A 152 -20.01 -5.67 14.22
N ARG A 153 -18.91 -6.18 14.77
CA ARG A 153 -18.04 -5.41 15.65
C ARG A 153 -16.76 -4.96 14.97
N TYR A 154 -16.14 -5.85 14.23
CA TYR A 154 -14.85 -5.57 13.58
C TYR A 154 -14.95 -5.69 12.06
N ILE A 155 -14.17 -4.87 11.39
CA ILE A 155 -13.97 -4.97 9.94
C ILE A 155 -12.48 -5.22 9.68
N ILE A 156 -12.20 -6.23 8.85
CA ILE A 156 -10.89 -6.44 8.25
C ILE A 156 -10.96 -5.87 6.84
N THR A 157 -10.12 -4.89 6.51
CA THR A 157 -10.00 -4.34 5.17
C THR A 157 -8.66 -4.72 4.56
N LEU A 158 -8.70 -5.21 3.31
CA LEU A 158 -7.51 -5.68 2.58
C LEU A 158 -7.59 -5.18 1.14
N ASP A 159 -6.45 -4.79 0.57
CA ASP A 159 -6.39 -4.48 -0.85
C ASP A 159 -6.50 -5.76 -1.70
N THR A 160 -6.86 -5.63 -2.96
CA THR A 160 -7.08 -6.76 -3.87
C THR A 160 -5.86 -7.65 -4.11
N ASP A 161 -4.65 -7.15 -3.88
CA ASP A 161 -3.39 -7.87 -4.02
C ASP A 161 -2.84 -8.38 -2.67
N THR A 162 -3.51 -8.05 -1.56
CA THR A 162 -3.12 -8.50 -0.22
C THR A 162 -3.62 -9.92 0.04
N GLN A 163 -2.73 -10.78 0.51
CA GLN A 163 -3.04 -12.14 0.93
C GLN A 163 -3.25 -12.17 2.45
N LEU A 164 -4.31 -12.87 2.88
CA LEU A 164 -4.63 -13.12 4.27
C LEU A 164 -4.11 -14.52 4.65
N PRO A 165 -3.01 -14.65 5.40
CA PRO A 165 -2.47 -15.93 5.81
C PRO A 165 -3.44 -16.74 6.69
N ARG A 166 -3.13 -18.02 6.86
CA ARG A 166 -3.89 -18.91 7.73
C ARG A 166 -3.94 -18.37 9.17
N ASP A 167 -5.14 -18.39 9.76
CA ASP A 167 -5.44 -17.94 11.13
C ASP A 167 -5.16 -16.44 11.40
N ALA A 168 -4.81 -15.67 10.37
CA ALA A 168 -4.47 -14.25 10.51
C ALA A 168 -5.68 -13.41 10.96
N ALA A 169 -6.87 -13.68 10.44
CA ALA A 169 -8.09 -12.98 10.86
C ALA A 169 -8.37 -13.21 12.35
N TRP A 170 -8.24 -14.45 12.82
CA TRP A 170 -8.44 -14.79 14.22
C TRP A 170 -7.41 -14.10 15.15
N GLN A 171 -6.14 -14.02 14.73
CA GLN A 171 -5.09 -13.30 15.46
C GLN A 171 -5.39 -11.80 15.55
N MET A 172 -5.81 -11.18 14.44
CA MET A 172 -6.22 -9.77 14.43
C MET A 172 -7.41 -9.51 15.37
N ILE A 173 -8.44 -10.36 15.32
CA ILE A 173 -9.61 -10.26 16.20
C ILE A 173 -9.20 -10.38 17.67
N GLY A 174 -8.38 -11.37 18.01
CA GLY A 174 -7.89 -11.57 19.37
C GLY A 174 -7.06 -10.40 19.89
N THR A 175 -6.21 -9.83 19.05
CA THR A 175 -5.42 -8.64 19.38
C THR A 175 -6.31 -7.41 19.59
N MET A 176 -7.27 -7.17 18.67
CA MET A 176 -8.18 -6.03 18.78
C MET A 176 -9.11 -6.13 19.99
N ALA A 177 -9.55 -7.34 20.31
CA ALA A 177 -10.46 -7.61 21.43
C ALA A 177 -9.79 -7.52 22.81
N HIS A 178 -8.45 -7.51 22.88
CA HIS A 178 -7.70 -7.47 24.12
C HIS A 178 -8.10 -6.22 24.95
N PRO A 179 -8.37 -6.35 26.25
CA PRO A 179 -8.86 -5.25 27.09
C PRO A 179 -8.00 -3.98 27.04
N LEU A 180 -6.67 -4.12 26.98
CA LEU A 180 -5.73 -2.99 26.91
C LEU A 180 -5.75 -2.26 25.55
N ASN A 181 -6.29 -2.89 24.53
CA ASN A 181 -6.36 -2.34 23.16
C ASN A 181 -7.71 -1.68 22.86
N ARG A 182 -8.68 -1.76 23.78
CA ARG A 182 -10.01 -1.16 23.59
C ARG A 182 -9.90 0.34 23.38
N PRO A 183 -10.52 0.89 22.33
CA PRO A 183 -10.46 2.30 22.01
C PRO A 183 -11.24 3.14 23.03
N ILE A 184 -10.64 4.26 23.43
CA ILE A 184 -11.27 5.30 24.25
C ILE A 184 -11.24 6.58 23.42
N ASN A 185 -12.42 7.10 23.11
CA ASN A 185 -12.56 8.33 22.34
C ASN A 185 -12.61 9.54 23.30
N ASP A 186 -11.96 10.60 22.90
CA ASP A 186 -12.11 11.92 23.49
C ASP A 186 -13.52 12.47 23.23
N ALA A 187 -14.22 12.94 24.26
CA ALA A 187 -15.60 13.39 24.16
C ALA A 187 -15.76 14.68 23.32
N GLU A 188 -14.74 15.56 23.31
CA GLU A 188 -14.82 16.83 22.59
C GLU A 188 -14.39 16.69 21.14
N THR A 189 -13.27 16.01 20.91
CA THR A 189 -12.68 15.87 19.58
C THR A 189 -13.15 14.62 18.83
N GLY A 190 -13.75 13.64 19.52
CA GLY A 190 -14.10 12.32 18.96
C GLY A 190 -12.89 11.44 18.59
N ARG A 191 -11.66 11.95 18.71
CA ARG A 191 -10.43 11.23 18.38
C ARG A 191 -10.14 10.14 19.43
N VAL A 192 -9.54 9.04 19.01
CA VAL A 192 -9.08 7.99 19.95
C VAL A 192 -7.83 8.45 20.67
N ILE A 193 -7.88 8.46 22.01
CA ILE A 193 -6.79 8.91 22.89
C ILE A 193 -6.09 7.77 23.64
N ALA A 194 -6.77 6.64 23.86
CA ALA A 194 -6.19 5.44 24.44
C ALA A 194 -6.74 4.19 23.73
N GLY A 195 -6.01 3.08 23.80
CA GLY A 195 -6.29 1.91 22.98
C GLY A 195 -6.15 2.21 21.49
N TYR A 196 -6.80 1.43 20.63
CA TYR A 196 -6.68 1.53 19.18
C TYR A 196 -8.03 1.27 18.53
N ALA A 197 -8.52 2.17 17.66
CA ALA A 197 -9.68 1.86 16.84
C ALA A 197 -9.28 1.14 15.54
N VAL A 198 -8.02 1.20 15.13
CA VAL A 198 -7.49 0.46 13.98
C VAL A 198 -6.15 -0.17 14.30
N MET A 199 -5.91 -1.39 13.83
CA MET A 199 -4.64 -2.09 13.97
C MET A 199 -4.14 -2.56 12.62
N GLN A 200 -2.86 -2.26 12.35
CA GLN A 200 -2.16 -2.55 11.11
C GLN A 200 -1.21 -3.72 11.32
N PRO A 201 -1.41 -4.88 10.66
CA PRO A 201 -0.38 -5.91 10.58
C PRO A 201 0.81 -5.45 9.76
N ARG A 202 1.96 -6.10 9.95
CA ARG A 202 3.11 -5.91 9.06
C ARG A 202 2.74 -6.30 7.63
N VAL A 203 3.35 -5.64 6.66
CA VAL A 203 3.16 -5.95 5.23
C VAL A 203 4.48 -6.47 4.67
N GLY A 204 4.46 -7.68 4.15
CA GLY A 204 5.59 -8.31 3.47
C GLY A 204 5.32 -8.48 1.98
N THR A 205 6.34 -8.84 1.24
CA THR A 205 6.23 -9.11 -0.20
C THR A 205 6.09 -10.61 -0.47
N THR A 206 5.21 -11.00 -1.40
CA THR A 206 5.11 -12.40 -1.83
C THR A 206 6.40 -12.86 -2.50
N LEU A 207 6.86 -14.07 -2.18
CA LEU A 207 8.09 -14.62 -2.77
C LEU A 207 7.97 -14.72 -4.31
N VAL A 208 6.79 -15.01 -4.82
CA VAL A 208 6.52 -15.15 -6.26
C VAL A 208 6.73 -13.82 -6.97
N SER A 209 6.20 -12.73 -6.45
CA SER A 209 6.38 -11.39 -7.04
C SER A 209 7.81 -10.90 -6.88
N ALA A 210 8.44 -11.11 -5.73
CA ALA A 210 9.83 -10.73 -5.45
C ALA A 210 10.82 -11.41 -6.40
N MET A 211 10.53 -12.63 -6.88
CA MET A 211 11.43 -13.38 -7.77
C MET A 211 11.10 -13.21 -9.26
N LYS A 212 10.08 -12.44 -9.64
CA LYS A 212 9.58 -12.31 -11.02
C LYS A 212 10.60 -11.66 -11.97
N THR A 213 11.31 -10.64 -11.48
CA THR A 213 12.33 -9.90 -12.24
C THR A 213 13.57 -9.66 -11.38
N ARG A 214 14.68 -9.22 -11.98
CA ARG A 214 15.86 -8.78 -11.22
C ARG A 214 15.56 -7.50 -10.44
N TYR A 215 14.75 -6.61 -10.99
CA TYR A 215 14.27 -5.41 -10.31
C TYR A 215 13.55 -5.76 -9.00
N ALA A 216 12.51 -6.59 -9.08
CA ALA A 216 11.76 -7.03 -7.91
C ALA A 216 12.67 -7.71 -6.87
N MET A 217 13.56 -8.62 -7.30
CA MET A 217 14.46 -9.34 -6.39
C MET A 217 15.41 -8.40 -5.61
N LEU A 218 15.86 -7.32 -6.23
CA LEU A 218 16.77 -6.37 -5.60
C LEU A 218 16.04 -5.37 -4.69
N LEU A 219 14.83 -4.96 -5.07
CA LEU A 219 14.12 -3.84 -4.46
C LEU A 219 12.79 -4.19 -3.78
N SER A 220 12.31 -5.45 -3.89
CA SER A 220 11.05 -5.89 -3.28
C SER A 220 10.99 -5.78 -1.75
N ASN A 221 12.13 -5.75 -1.09
CA ASN A 221 12.23 -5.54 0.36
C ASN A 221 12.49 -4.06 0.71
N ASP A 222 12.46 -3.17 -0.28
CA ASP A 222 12.51 -1.75 -0.01
C ASP A 222 11.13 -1.30 0.50
N PRO A 223 11.04 -0.80 1.74
CA PRO A 223 9.75 -0.39 2.34
C PRO A 223 9.06 0.78 1.60
N GLY A 224 9.67 1.30 0.56
CA GLY A 224 9.13 2.42 -0.20
C GLY A 224 9.12 3.72 0.61
N ILE A 225 7.98 4.45 0.58
CA ILE A 225 7.84 5.71 1.31
C ILE A 225 7.55 5.46 2.80
N ASP A 226 6.92 4.34 3.15
CA ASP A 226 6.63 3.97 4.54
C ASP A 226 7.44 2.75 4.99
N PRO A 227 8.58 2.93 5.66
CA PRO A 227 9.41 1.84 6.17
C PRO A 227 8.83 1.16 7.41
N TYR A 228 7.86 1.77 8.09
CA TYR A 228 7.45 1.37 9.43
C TYR A 228 6.61 0.11 9.49
N THR A 229 5.91 -0.24 8.41
CA THR A 229 5.04 -1.43 8.39
C THR A 229 5.78 -2.74 8.11
N ASN A 230 7.04 -2.69 7.69
CA ASN A 230 7.85 -3.88 7.35
C ASN A 230 8.72 -4.38 8.51
N THR A 231 8.95 -3.56 9.52
CA THR A 231 9.87 -3.87 10.61
C THR A 231 9.17 -4.55 11.77
N VAL A 232 9.87 -5.41 12.49
CA VAL A 232 9.37 -6.02 13.74
C VAL A 232 9.31 -5.00 14.86
N SER A 233 10.19 -3.99 14.83
CA SER A 233 10.26 -2.87 15.75
C SER A 233 10.01 -1.58 14.97
N ASP A 234 8.93 -0.89 15.31
CA ASP A 234 8.58 0.43 14.77
C ASP A 234 8.79 1.48 15.87
N ILE A 235 9.64 2.45 15.58
CA ILE A 235 10.00 3.49 16.55
C ILE A 235 8.77 4.27 17.07
N TYR A 236 7.75 4.47 16.25
CA TYR A 236 6.52 5.14 16.68
C TYR A 236 5.69 4.26 17.60
N GLN A 237 5.57 2.96 17.30
CA GLN A 237 4.87 2.01 18.16
C GLN A 237 5.61 1.81 19.46
N ASP A 238 6.94 1.65 19.41
CA ASP A 238 7.76 1.32 20.58
C ASP A 238 7.89 2.50 21.57
N LEU A 239 8.08 3.73 21.07
CA LEU A 239 8.26 4.92 21.92
C LEU A 239 6.95 5.64 22.25
N PHE A 240 5.96 5.63 21.36
CA PHE A 240 4.74 6.42 21.49
C PHE A 240 3.47 5.58 21.55
N SER A 241 3.58 4.25 21.47
CA SER A 241 2.44 3.32 21.40
C SER A 241 1.45 3.68 20.29
N GLN A 242 1.95 4.09 19.11
CA GLN A 242 1.15 4.44 17.95
C GLN A 242 1.88 4.05 16.66
N GLY A 243 1.36 3.05 15.95
CA GLY A 243 1.84 2.70 14.62
C GLY A 243 1.32 3.63 13.51
N SER A 244 1.65 3.30 12.27
CA SER A 244 1.11 3.95 11.07
C SER A 244 0.07 3.05 10.41
N TYR A 245 -0.99 3.62 9.84
CA TYR A 245 -2.01 2.88 9.09
C TYR A 245 -1.82 3.10 7.59
N VAL A 246 -1.83 2.00 6.85
CA VAL A 246 -1.62 2.01 5.38
C VAL A 246 -2.80 1.36 4.64
N GLY A 247 -3.99 1.38 5.26
CA GLY A 247 -5.25 0.97 4.64
C GLY A 247 -5.52 -0.53 4.65
N LYS A 248 -4.80 -1.30 5.48
CA LYS A 248 -4.96 -2.76 5.60
C LYS A 248 -4.86 -3.18 7.06
N GLY A 249 -5.78 -4.01 7.49
CA GLY A 249 -5.82 -4.47 8.87
C GLY A 249 -7.23 -4.56 9.41
N ILE A 250 -7.35 -4.49 10.72
CA ILE A 250 -8.61 -4.61 11.44
C ILE A 250 -8.96 -3.31 12.16
N TYR A 251 -10.24 -2.95 12.15
CA TYR A 251 -10.74 -1.82 12.96
C TYR A 251 -12.04 -2.15 13.69
N ASP A 252 -12.23 -1.51 14.85
CA ASP A 252 -13.50 -1.49 15.57
C ASP A 252 -14.45 -0.54 14.85
N LEU A 253 -15.55 -1.08 14.33
CA LEU A 253 -16.47 -0.38 13.43
C LEU A 253 -17.01 0.92 14.05
N ALA A 254 -17.50 0.85 15.29
CA ALA A 254 -18.11 2.00 15.94
C ALA A 254 -17.08 3.06 16.33
N ALA A 255 -15.94 2.64 16.89
CA ALA A 255 -14.90 3.56 17.34
C ALA A 255 -14.18 4.24 16.17
N PHE A 256 -13.91 3.48 15.09
CA PHE A 256 -13.32 4.03 13.87
C PHE A 256 -14.24 5.07 13.24
N GLU A 257 -15.52 4.72 13.03
CA GLU A 257 -16.47 5.64 12.43
C GLU A 257 -16.66 6.91 13.27
N ASN A 258 -16.70 6.81 14.60
CA ASN A 258 -16.74 7.99 15.47
C ASN A 258 -15.52 8.89 15.33
N ALA A 259 -14.34 8.30 15.13
CA ALA A 259 -13.09 9.06 15.01
C ALA A 259 -12.99 9.81 13.67
N VAL A 260 -13.46 9.20 12.56
CA VAL A 260 -13.23 9.74 11.20
C VAL A 260 -14.45 10.43 10.57
N LYS A 261 -15.64 10.21 11.14
CA LYS A 261 -16.89 10.75 10.58
C LYS A 261 -16.84 12.28 10.45
N ASP A 262 -17.26 12.78 9.29
CA ASP A 262 -17.39 14.20 8.96
C ASP A 262 -16.10 15.05 9.10
N ARG A 263 -14.92 14.40 9.16
CA ARG A 263 -13.61 15.07 9.32
C ARG A 263 -13.04 15.61 8.03
N PHE A 264 -13.32 14.95 6.93
CA PHE A 264 -12.61 15.20 5.67
C PHE A 264 -13.54 15.83 4.64
N PRO A 265 -13.08 16.87 3.92
CA PRO A 265 -13.86 17.43 2.82
C PRO A 265 -13.99 16.40 1.69
N ASP A 266 -15.12 16.42 1.00
CA ASP A 266 -15.37 15.54 -0.14
C ASP A 266 -14.48 15.91 -1.34
N ASP A 267 -14.10 14.90 -2.13
CA ASP A 267 -13.27 14.99 -3.34
C ASP A 267 -11.88 15.61 -3.14
N SER A 268 -11.26 15.37 -2.00
CA SER A 268 -10.02 16.05 -1.65
C SER A 268 -8.84 15.14 -1.33
N ILE A 269 -9.08 13.92 -0.84
CA ILE A 269 -8.03 13.04 -0.32
C ILE A 269 -8.07 11.70 -1.05
N LEU A 270 -6.97 11.40 -1.74
CA LEU A 270 -6.76 10.12 -2.43
C LEU A 270 -6.19 9.05 -1.50
N SER A 271 -5.17 9.42 -0.70
CA SER A 271 -4.52 8.54 0.27
C SER A 271 -4.94 8.96 1.68
N HIS A 272 -6.01 8.35 2.15
CA HIS A 272 -6.67 8.72 3.42
C HIS A 272 -6.13 7.93 4.62
N ASP A 273 -5.45 6.82 4.37
CA ASP A 273 -5.10 5.83 5.39
C ASP A 273 -4.30 6.44 6.56
N LEU A 274 -3.24 7.20 6.25
CA LEU A 274 -2.39 7.81 7.28
C LEU A 274 -3.17 8.75 8.20
N ILE A 275 -4.00 9.62 7.61
CA ILE A 275 -4.75 10.60 8.40
C ILE A 275 -5.87 9.94 9.21
N GLU A 276 -6.55 8.94 8.66
CA GLU A 276 -7.52 8.13 9.39
C GLU A 276 -6.85 7.43 10.59
N GLY A 277 -5.66 6.85 10.38
CA GLY A 277 -4.86 6.26 11.47
C GLY A 277 -4.45 7.27 12.54
N CYS A 278 -4.27 8.57 12.19
CA CYS A 278 -4.02 9.63 13.16
C CYS A 278 -5.23 9.96 14.03
N PHE A 279 -6.45 9.90 13.48
CA PHE A 279 -7.69 10.10 14.24
C PHE A 279 -8.11 8.86 15.02
N ALA A 280 -8.01 7.69 14.40
CA ALA A 280 -8.40 6.40 14.96
C ALA A 280 -7.35 5.78 15.88
N ARG A 281 -6.18 6.41 16.06
CA ARG A 281 -5.02 5.89 16.80
C ARG A 281 -4.66 4.47 16.35
N SER A 282 -3.82 4.38 15.34
CA SER A 282 -3.36 3.10 14.80
C SER A 282 -2.37 2.39 15.73
N GLY A 283 -2.53 1.07 15.90
CA GLY A 283 -1.55 0.17 16.51
C GLY A 283 -0.91 -0.75 15.47
N LEU A 284 0.35 -1.15 15.69
CA LEU A 284 1.03 -2.12 14.83
C LEU A 284 0.97 -3.51 15.45
N ILE A 285 0.55 -4.53 14.66
CA ILE A 285 0.63 -5.95 15.03
C ILE A 285 1.92 -6.49 14.44
N THR A 286 2.95 -6.69 15.29
CA THR A 286 4.31 -6.99 14.86
C THR A 286 4.57 -8.45 14.53
N ASP A 287 3.82 -9.38 15.08
CA ASP A 287 3.94 -10.83 14.91
C ASP A 287 3.09 -11.40 13.77
N LEU A 288 2.24 -10.56 13.15
CA LEU A 288 1.43 -10.93 12.00
C LEU A 288 1.91 -10.21 10.74
N VAL A 289 2.07 -10.97 9.65
CA VAL A 289 2.48 -10.43 8.35
C VAL A 289 1.43 -10.72 7.29
N LEU A 290 0.91 -9.69 6.65
CA LEU A 290 0.14 -9.79 5.41
C LEU A 290 1.11 -9.74 4.23
N PHE A 291 0.79 -10.38 3.11
CA PHE A 291 1.67 -10.44 1.95
C PHE A 291 1.03 -9.75 0.74
N GLU A 292 1.84 -8.96 0.02
CA GLU A 292 1.44 -8.25 -1.18
C GLU A 292 2.38 -8.50 -2.34
N ASP A 293 1.87 -8.24 -3.54
CA ASP A 293 2.71 -8.28 -4.73
C ASP A 293 3.51 -6.99 -4.87
N SER A 294 4.82 -7.12 -5.09
CA SER A 294 5.67 -5.97 -5.42
C SER A 294 5.67 -5.70 -6.94
N PRO A 295 5.89 -4.44 -7.35
CA PRO A 295 6.03 -4.08 -8.75
C PRO A 295 7.13 -4.89 -9.44
N SER A 296 6.81 -5.42 -10.62
CA SER A 296 7.78 -6.20 -11.37
C SER A 296 8.75 -5.34 -12.20
N SER A 297 8.48 -4.04 -12.35
CA SER A 297 9.28 -3.13 -13.16
C SER A 297 9.50 -1.78 -12.49
N TYR A 298 10.63 -1.13 -12.81
CA TYR A 298 10.93 0.22 -12.37
C TYR A 298 9.84 1.23 -12.75
N ALA A 299 9.31 1.14 -13.98
CA ALA A 299 8.30 2.07 -14.45
C ALA A 299 6.97 1.94 -13.66
N ALA A 300 6.56 0.71 -13.32
CA ALA A 300 5.38 0.47 -12.50
C ALA A 300 5.58 0.99 -11.06
N ASP A 301 6.78 0.80 -10.51
CA ASP A 301 7.12 1.30 -9.18
C ASP A 301 7.19 2.84 -9.13
N ALA A 302 7.83 3.48 -10.11
CA ALA A 302 7.87 4.94 -10.22
C ALA A 302 6.45 5.54 -10.32
N ALA A 303 5.56 4.93 -11.09
CA ALA A 303 4.16 5.35 -11.18
C ALA A 303 3.40 5.15 -9.86
N ARG A 304 3.68 4.07 -9.12
CA ARG A 304 3.12 3.82 -7.78
C ARG A 304 3.61 4.88 -6.78
N ARG A 305 4.92 5.14 -6.72
CA ARG A 305 5.53 6.16 -5.85
C ARG A 305 5.01 7.57 -6.19
N HIS A 306 4.90 7.92 -7.47
CA HIS A 306 4.31 9.19 -7.91
C HIS A 306 2.88 9.38 -7.35
N ARG A 307 2.06 8.32 -7.39
CA ARG A 307 0.70 8.35 -6.84
C ARG A 307 0.71 8.54 -5.32
N TRP A 308 1.58 7.83 -4.59
CA TRP A 308 1.71 7.95 -3.13
C TRP A 308 2.14 9.37 -2.74
N ILE A 309 3.15 9.93 -3.40
CA ILE A 309 3.61 11.30 -3.15
C ILE A 309 2.46 12.30 -3.36
N ARG A 310 1.65 12.12 -4.42
CA ARG A 310 0.47 12.98 -4.61
C ARG A 310 -0.51 12.88 -3.43
N GLY A 311 -0.78 11.67 -2.95
CA GLY A 311 -1.64 11.43 -1.80
C GLY A 311 -1.10 12.07 -0.52
N ASP A 312 0.20 11.92 -0.26
CA ASP A 312 0.85 12.52 0.92
C ASP A 312 0.77 14.06 0.88
N TRP A 313 1.06 14.69 -0.27
CA TRP A 313 1.00 16.15 -0.40
C TRP A 313 -0.42 16.72 -0.36
N GLN A 314 -1.45 15.92 -0.56
CA GLN A 314 -2.83 16.32 -0.29
C GLN A 314 -3.09 16.54 1.20
N LEU A 315 -2.29 15.94 2.08
CA LEU A 315 -2.38 16.12 3.53
C LEU A 315 -1.67 17.38 4.05
N LEU A 316 -0.98 18.15 3.19
CA LEU A 316 -0.32 19.40 3.58
C LEU A 316 -1.21 20.36 4.40
N PRO A 317 -2.50 20.57 4.07
CA PRO A 317 -3.38 21.45 4.86
C PRO A 317 -3.54 21.01 6.32
N TRP A 318 -3.36 19.72 6.64
CA TRP A 318 -3.48 19.20 8.02
C TRP A 318 -2.24 19.48 8.89
N LEU A 319 -1.16 20.03 8.33
CA LEU A 319 -0.04 20.59 9.12
C LEU A 319 -0.33 22.00 9.64
N MET A 320 -1.40 22.65 9.19
CA MET A 320 -1.76 24.01 9.59
C MET A 320 -2.56 24.03 10.91
N PRO A 321 -2.55 25.15 11.67
CA PRO A 321 -3.35 25.28 12.88
C PRO A 321 -4.86 25.17 12.66
N ARG A 322 -5.32 25.48 11.44
CA ARG A 322 -6.72 25.32 11.03
C ARG A 322 -6.81 24.40 9.81
N VAL A 323 -7.57 23.33 9.97
CA VAL A 323 -7.71 22.24 8.97
C VAL A 323 -9.03 22.35 8.23
N PRO A 324 -9.10 21.87 6.98
CA PRO A 324 -10.34 21.80 6.25
C PRO A 324 -11.27 20.73 6.84
N ALA A 325 -12.54 21.05 7.03
CA ALA A 325 -13.59 20.12 7.48
C ALA A 325 -14.61 19.87 6.35
N LYS A 326 -15.44 18.82 6.50
CA LYS A 326 -16.52 18.48 5.56
C LYS A 326 -17.50 19.63 5.34
N THR A 327 -17.71 20.45 6.35
CA THR A 327 -18.58 21.64 6.29
C THR A 327 -18.08 22.72 5.32
N GLY A 328 -16.89 22.58 4.74
CA GLY A 328 -16.22 23.60 3.93
C GLY A 328 -15.60 24.75 4.74
N LYS A 329 -15.80 24.79 6.05
CA LYS A 329 -15.16 25.75 6.96
C LYS A 329 -13.85 25.15 7.48
N LYS A 330 -12.95 26.04 7.93
CA LYS A 330 -11.71 25.60 8.62
C LYS A 330 -11.97 25.54 10.12
N GLU A 331 -11.63 24.40 10.71
CA GLU A 331 -11.74 24.13 12.14
C GLU A 331 -10.35 24.11 12.80
N GLY A 332 -10.27 24.19 14.14
CA GLY A 332 -9.02 23.99 14.85
C GLY A 332 -8.47 22.59 14.60
N ASN A 333 -7.15 22.48 14.44
CA ASN A 333 -6.53 21.20 14.18
C ASN A 333 -6.54 20.31 15.44
N PRO A 334 -7.26 19.17 15.45
CA PRO A 334 -7.33 18.29 16.61
C PRO A 334 -6.20 17.26 16.67
N LEU A 335 -5.30 17.23 15.67
CA LEU A 335 -4.23 16.24 15.59
C LEU A 335 -3.15 16.47 16.65
N SER A 336 -2.59 15.37 17.17
CA SER A 336 -1.44 15.43 18.08
C SER A 336 -0.16 15.85 17.35
N ILE A 337 0.82 16.35 18.11
CA ILE A 337 2.16 16.69 17.59
C ILE A 337 2.78 15.49 16.85
N LEU A 338 2.62 14.26 17.39
CA LEU A 338 3.11 13.05 16.74
C LEU A 338 2.43 12.80 15.40
N SER A 339 1.11 13.03 15.30
CA SER A 339 0.37 12.90 14.04
C SER A 339 0.86 13.93 13.01
N LEU A 340 1.08 15.17 13.43
CA LEU A 340 1.66 16.22 12.58
C LEU A 340 3.06 15.84 12.10
N TRP A 341 3.88 15.28 13.01
CA TRP A 341 5.21 14.79 12.67
C TRP A 341 5.15 13.66 11.62
N LYS A 342 4.27 12.67 11.77
CA LYS A 342 4.10 11.57 10.79
C LYS A 342 3.75 12.09 9.40
N ILE A 343 2.81 13.04 9.31
CA ILE A 343 2.46 13.68 8.04
C ILE A 343 3.66 14.44 7.47
N GLY A 344 4.30 15.30 8.29
CA GLY A 344 5.47 16.08 7.89
C GLY A 344 6.65 15.21 7.44
N ASP A 345 6.87 14.08 8.11
CA ASP A 345 7.95 13.13 7.75
C ASP A 345 7.72 12.47 6.39
N ASN A 346 6.48 12.11 6.03
CA ASN A 346 6.17 11.61 4.69
C ASN A 346 6.47 12.67 3.61
N LEU A 347 6.09 13.93 3.85
CA LEU A 347 6.41 15.02 2.92
C LEU A 347 7.93 15.23 2.81
N ARG A 348 8.65 15.26 3.93
CA ARG A 348 10.11 15.39 3.98
C ARG A 348 10.79 14.28 3.19
N ARG A 349 10.37 13.02 3.36
CA ARG A 349 10.96 11.88 2.63
C ARG A 349 10.83 12.01 1.13
N SER A 350 9.73 12.54 0.63
CA SER A 350 9.55 12.78 -0.80
C SER A 350 10.51 13.85 -1.36
N LEU A 351 11.05 14.74 -0.52
CA LEU A 351 11.99 15.78 -0.94
C LEU A 351 13.45 15.29 -1.04
N VAL A 352 13.75 14.08 -0.59
CA VAL A 352 15.16 13.57 -0.55
C VAL A 352 15.79 13.54 -1.94
N ALA A 353 15.13 12.95 -2.94
CA ALA A 353 15.69 12.86 -4.28
C ALA A 353 15.86 14.23 -4.96
N PRO A 354 14.87 15.16 -4.94
CA PRO A 354 15.06 16.51 -5.43
C PRO A 354 16.19 17.29 -4.72
N SER A 355 16.27 17.16 -3.39
CA SER A 355 17.30 17.86 -2.61
C SER A 355 18.71 17.33 -2.91
N LEU A 356 18.89 16.00 -2.98
CA LEU A 356 20.18 15.42 -3.36
C LEU A 356 20.61 15.85 -4.76
N LEU A 357 19.69 15.84 -5.73
CA LEU A 357 19.98 16.30 -7.08
C LEU A 357 20.41 17.78 -7.07
N ALA A 358 19.66 18.63 -6.36
CA ALA A 358 20.00 20.05 -6.22
C ALA A 358 21.38 20.25 -5.57
N MET A 359 21.72 19.46 -4.53
CA MET A 359 23.02 19.53 -3.86
C MET A 359 24.17 19.11 -4.80
N PHE A 360 24.00 18.05 -5.61
CA PHE A 360 25.00 17.69 -6.63
C PHE A 360 25.19 18.82 -7.65
N LEU A 361 24.11 19.37 -8.20
CA LEU A 361 24.19 20.44 -9.19
C LEU A 361 24.83 21.71 -8.63
N THR A 362 24.46 22.15 -7.43
CA THR A 362 25.08 23.32 -6.78
C THR A 362 26.53 23.05 -6.43
N GLY A 363 26.85 21.85 -5.94
CA GLY A 363 28.23 21.44 -5.67
C GLY A 363 29.11 21.46 -6.92
N TRP A 364 28.58 21.05 -8.09
CA TRP A 364 29.36 21.02 -9.33
C TRP A 364 29.50 22.40 -9.98
N PHE A 365 28.43 23.20 -9.99
CA PHE A 365 28.38 24.39 -10.85
C PHE A 365 28.44 25.73 -10.09
N ALA A 366 28.20 25.74 -8.76
CA ALA A 366 28.17 26.99 -8.01
C ALA A 366 29.27 27.18 -6.97
N THR A 367 29.88 26.07 -6.45
CA THR A 367 30.81 26.17 -5.29
C THR A 367 32.29 26.22 -5.69
N GLY A 368 32.64 25.89 -6.93
CA GLY A 368 34.03 25.75 -7.38
C GLY A 368 34.79 24.54 -6.82
N GLN A 369 34.14 23.64 -6.06
CA GLN A 369 34.73 22.45 -5.44
C GLN A 369 33.94 21.16 -5.76
N PRO A 370 33.77 20.82 -7.05
CA PRO A 370 32.88 19.74 -7.47
C PRO A 370 33.28 18.35 -6.96
N VAL A 371 34.57 18.07 -6.86
CA VAL A 371 35.08 16.80 -6.36
C VAL A 371 34.77 16.63 -4.86
N PHE A 372 35.02 17.67 -4.08
CA PHE A 372 34.71 17.66 -2.64
C PHE A 372 33.23 17.39 -2.37
N TRP A 373 32.33 18.15 -3.03
CA TRP A 373 30.91 17.98 -2.84
C TRP A 373 30.43 16.61 -3.30
N THR A 374 30.95 16.09 -4.40
CA THR A 374 30.62 14.74 -4.85
C THR A 374 31.05 13.69 -3.83
N ALA A 375 32.29 13.76 -3.33
CA ALA A 375 32.79 12.85 -2.32
C ALA A 375 31.99 12.94 -0.99
N ALA A 376 31.68 14.15 -0.54
CA ALA A 376 30.90 14.38 0.67
C ALA A 376 29.46 13.80 0.56
N LEU A 377 28.77 14.03 -0.56
CA LEU A 377 27.44 13.49 -0.78
C LEU A 377 27.44 11.98 -0.94
N LEU A 378 28.39 11.40 -1.66
CA LEU A 378 28.56 9.95 -1.73
C LEU A 378 28.87 9.37 -0.35
N GLY A 379 29.77 10.01 0.42
CA GLY A 379 30.05 9.61 1.80
C GLY A 379 28.80 9.60 2.67
N LEU A 380 27.96 10.64 2.57
CA LEU A 380 26.69 10.73 3.29
C LEU A 380 25.71 9.60 2.88
N ILE A 381 25.57 9.34 1.59
CA ILE A 381 24.64 8.33 1.06
C ILE A 381 25.09 6.91 1.45
N PHE A 382 26.40 6.64 1.40
CA PHE A 382 26.94 5.34 1.76
C PHE A 382 27.19 5.17 3.27
N ALA A 383 27.02 6.22 4.09
CA ALA A 383 27.26 6.16 5.53
C ALA A 383 26.37 5.13 6.23
N LEU A 384 25.07 5.07 5.91
CA LEU A 384 24.15 4.11 6.52
C LEU A 384 24.50 2.66 6.16
N PRO A 385 24.66 2.26 4.88
CA PRO A 385 25.16 0.93 4.53
C PRO A 385 26.45 0.55 5.25
N LEU A 386 27.38 1.48 5.37
CA LEU A 386 28.67 1.24 6.04
C LEU A 386 28.49 1.05 7.55
N LEU A 387 27.66 1.88 8.21
CA LEU A 387 27.36 1.75 9.64
C LEU A 387 26.68 0.41 9.93
N ASP A 388 25.68 0.02 9.12
CA ASP A 388 25.00 -1.27 9.25
C ASP A 388 25.96 -2.44 9.13
N PHE A 389 26.91 -2.37 8.18
CA PHE A 389 27.95 -3.37 8.01
C PHE A 389 28.87 -3.46 9.23
N ILE A 390 29.33 -2.30 9.73
CA ILE A 390 30.18 -2.24 10.93
C ILE A 390 29.44 -2.84 12.14
N ILE A 391 28.18 -2.43 12.37
CA ILE A 391 27.34 -2.96 13.46
C ILE A 391 27.16 -4.47 13.32
N ALA A 392 26.88 -4.95 12.09
CA ALA A 392 26.73 -6.37 11.82
C ALA A 392 28.00 -7.16 12.19
N LEU A 393 29.19 -6.65 11.90
CA LEU A 393 30.45 -7.32 12.25
C LEU A 393 30.60 -7.55 13.76
N PHE A 394 30.14 -6.58 14.59
CA PHE A 394 30.23 -6.69 16.07
C PHE A 394 29.10 -7.52 16.69
N ARG A 395 27.97 -7.71 15.99
CA ARG A 395 26.80 -8.46 16.48
C ARG A 395 26.76 -9.90 15.97
N LYS A 396 27.87 -10.62 16.13
CA LYS A 396 27.96 -12.03 15.68
C LYS A 396 27.13 -12.94 16.58
N PRO A 397 26.16 -13.73 16.05
CA PRO A 397 25.48 -14.82 16.77
C PRO A 397 26.49 -15.89 17.22
N LYS A 398 26.24 -16.49 18.40
CA LYS A 398 27.15 -17.49 18.99
C LYS A 398 27.19 -18.80 18.22
N ASP A 399 26.12 -19.14 17.53
CA ASP A 399 25.89 -20.38 16.78
C ASP A 399 26.42 -20.40 15.36
N ILE A 400 26.96 -19.25 14.86
CA ILE A 400 27.48 -19.12 13.50
C ILE A 400 29.01 -18.97 13.52
N SER A 401 29.71 -19.67 12.61
CA SER A 401 31.15 -19.48 12.44
C SER A 401 31.50 -18.08 11.96
N SER A 402 32.65 -17.55 12.38
CA SER A 402 33.09 -16.19 12.03
C SER A 402 33.20 -15.97 10.51
N SER A 403 33.63 -16.99 9.77
CA SER A 403 33.75 -16.92 8.29
C SER A 403 32.36 -16.78 7.64
N LYS A 404 31.39 -17.61 8.03
CA LYS A 404 30.01 -17.53 7.49
C LYS A 404 29.31 -16.24 7.89
N HIS A 405 29.56 -15.76 9.12
CA HIS A 405 29.03 -14.49 9.57
C HIS A 405 29.56 -13.32 8.72
N PHE A 406 30.87 -13.28 8.49
CA PHE A 406 31.49 -12.26 7.65
C PHE A 406 30.99 -12.32 6.21
N GLU A 407 30.89 -13.53 5.61
CA GLU A 407 30.34 -13.72 4.27
C GLU A 407 28.90 -13.19 4.16
N SER A 408 28.05 -13.48 5.16
CA SER A 408 26.68 -12.97 5.23
C SER A 408 26.63 -11.45 5.36
N ALA A 409 27.42 -10.87 6.27
CA ALA A 409 27.48 -9.42 6.48
C ALA A 409 28.01 -8.69 5.23
N ALA A 410 29.07 -9.22 4.60
CA ALA A 410 29.62 -8.66 3.37
C ALA A 410 28.65 -8.78 2.18
N GLY A 411 27.93 -9.90 2.07
CA GLY A 411 26.88 -10.08 1.06
C GLY A 411 25.72 -9.08 1.24
N HIS A 412 25.29 -8.85 2.48
CA HIS A 412 24.28 -7.83 2.79
C HIS A 412 24.77 -6.43 2.43
N PHE A 413 25.99 -6.06 2.85
CA PHE A 413 26.62 -4.78 2.51
C PHE A 413 26.71 -4.57 1.01
N GLY A 414 27.16 -5.57 0.26
CA GLY A 414 27.22 -5.53 -1.21
C GLY A 414 25.84 -5.29 -1.84
N THR A 415 24.80 -5.91 -1.29
CA THR A 415 23.42 -5.68 -1.74
C THR A 415 22.94 -4.25 -1.47
N GLN A 416 23.25 -3.70 -0.29
CA GLN A 416 22.91 -2.32 0.06
C GLN A 416 23.67 -1.31 -0.81
N CYS A 417 24.99 -1.54 -1.05
CA CYS A 417 25.77 -0.72 -1.98
C CYS A 417 25.19 -0.74 -3.40
N LEU A 418 24.75 -1.91 -3.87
CA LEU A 418 24.11 -2.04 -5.18
C LEU A 418 22.77 -1.28 -5.26
N ARG A 419 21.96 -1.35 -4.22
CA ARG A 419 20.71 -0.56 -4.12
C ARG A 419 21.00 0.94 -4.16
N THR A 420 21.96 1.39 -3.39
CA THR A 420 22.42 2.79 -3.36
C THR A 420 22.92 3.24 -4.74
N LEU A 421 23.65 2.41 -5.45
CA LEU A 421 24.08 2.70 -6.82
C LEU A 421 22.87 2.86 -7.76
N PHE A 422 21.85 2.01 -7.66
CA PHE A 422 20.63 2.18 -8.46
C PHE A 422 19.86 3.46 -8.11
N THR A 423 19.82 3.85 -6.83
CA THR A 423 19.26 5.15 -6.42
C THR A 423 19.99 6.31 -7.12
N LEU A 424 21.32 6.26 -7.22
CA LEU A 424 22.09 7.29 -7.94
C LEU A 424 21.83 7.26 -9.46
N ILE A 425 21.71 6.08 -10.06
CA ILE A 425 21.38 5.92 -11.49
C ILE A 425 20.02 6.54 -11.82
N TRP A 426 19.04 6.37 -10.94
CA TRP A 426 17.69 6.87 -11.15
C TRP A 426 17.41 8.23 -10.49
N LEU A 427 18.39 8.81 -9.77
CA LEU A 427 18.22 10.03 -8.98
C LEU A 427 17.54 11.18 -9.75
N ALA A 428 18.00 11.48 -10.96
CA ALA A 428 17.41 12.54 -11.77
C ALA A 428 15.96 12.21 -12.20
N HIS A 429 15.64 10.96 -12.49
CA HIS A 429 14.27 10.54 -12.81
C HIS A 429 13.38 10.57 -11.58
N GLU A 430 13.87 10.12 -10.44
CA GLU A 430 13.14 10.16 -9.17
C GLU A 430 12.85 11.60 -8.74
N ALA A 431 13.83 12.48 -8.83
CA ALA A 431 13.64 13.90 -8.58
C ALA A 431 12.59 14.52 -9.52
N ALA A 432 12.63 14.17 -10.82
CA ALA A 432 11.70 14.71 -11.81
C ALA A 432 10.25 14.27 -11.55
N TYR A 433 9.98 12.97 -11.37
CA TYR A 433 8.60 12.54 -11.12
C TYR A 433 8.10 12.95 -9.73
N THR A 434 9.00 13.07 -8.74
CA THR A 434 8.64 13.56 -7.42
C THR A 434 8.24 15.04 -7.46
N LEU A 435 9.03 15.87 -8.13
CA LEU A 435 8.68 17.29 -8.33
C LEU A 435 7.38 17.45 -9.13
N ASP A 436 7.17 16.65 -10.19
CA ASP A 436 5.89 16.66 -10.93
C ASP A 436 4.72 16.29 -9.99
N ALA A 437 4.86 15.26 -9.17
CA ALA A 437 3.82 14.86 -8.22
C ALA A 437 3.50 15.98 -7.22
N ILE A 438 4.52 16.63 -6.66
CA ILE A 438 4.39 17.72 -5.70
C ILE A 438 3.74 18.94 -6.35
N LEU A 439 4.31 19.45 -7.42
CA LEU A 439 3.84 20.67 -8.09
C LEU A 439 2.41 20.49 -8.64
N ARG A 440 2.14 19.36 -9.23
CA ARG A 440 0.79 19.00 -9.72
C ARG A 440 -0.22 18.95 -8.58
N THR A 441 0.15 18.38 -7.42
CA THR A 441 -0.74 18.33 -6.26
C THR A 441 -0.97 19.70 -5.66
N LEU A 442 0.07 20.51 -5.50
CA LEU A 442 -0.06 21.89 -5.01
C LEU A 442 -0.92 22.74 -5.94
N TRP A 443 -0.72 22.62 -7.26
CA TRP A 443 -1.57 23.31 -8.24
C TRP A 443 -3.03 22.90 -8.11
N ARG A 444 -3.29 21.58 -7.97
CA ARG A 444 -4.64 21.05 -7.81
C ARG A 444 -5.29 21.45 -6.49
N LEU A 445 -4.54 21.49 -5.40
CA LEU A 445 -5.05 21.91 -4.10
C LEU A 445 -5.35 23.42 -4.01
N LEU A 446 -4.46 24.24 -4.56
CA LEU A 446 -4.49 25.70 -4.35
C LEU A 446 -5.26 26.42 -5.44
N ILE A 447 -5.13 25.98 -6.70
CA ILE A 447 -5.60 26.72 -7.88
C ILE A 447 -6.78 26.04 -8.55
N SER A 448 -6.58 24.85 -9.15
CA SER A 448 -7.62 24.24 -9.99
C SER A 448 -8.74 23.56 -9.21
N LYS A 449 -8.47 23.02 -8.03
CA LYS A 449 -9.39 22.25 -7.17
C LYS A 449 -10.08 21.09 -7.90
N LYS A 450 -9.42 20.54 -8.94
CA LYS A 450 -9.92 19.47 -9.81
C LYS A 450 -8.92 18.32 -9.87
N ASN A 451 -9.40 17.13 -10.24
CA ASN A 451 -8.61 15.91 -10.47
C ASN A 451 -7.77 15.46 -9.25
N LEU A 452 -8.25 15.71 -8.02
CA LEU A 452 -7.57 15.28 -6.80
C LEU A 452 -7.71 13.77 -6.58
N LEU A 453 -8.84 13.17 -6.99
CA LEU A 453 -9.10 11.74 -6.87
C LEU A 453 -8.66 10.91 -8.10
N GLN A 454 -7.93 11.53 -9.05
CA GLN A 454 -7.43 10.82 -10.22
C GLN A 454 -6.50 9.66 -9.83
N TRP A 455 -6.91 8.45 -10.16
CA TRP A 455 -6.22 7.23 -9.75
C TRP A 455 -6.31 6.14 -10.81
N ASN A 456 -5.23 5.37 -10.97
CA ASN A 456 -5.19 4.18 -11.83
C ASN A 456 -4.81 2.97 -10.97
N PRO A 457 -5.50 1.83 -11.12
CA PRO A 457 -5.15 0.59 -10.43
C PRO A 457 -3.70 0.17 -10.67
N SER A 458 -3.05 -0.42 -9.67
CA SER A 458 -1.68 -0.93 -9.81
C SER A 458 -1.57 -2.00 -10.90
N SER A 459 -2.59 -2.86 -11.03
CA SER A 459 -2.69 -3.87 -12.08
C SER A 459 -2.71 -3.28 -13.50
N ASP A 460 -3.44 -2.18 -13.70
CA ASP A 460 -3.52 -1.52 -15.00
C ASP A 460 -2.22 -0.77 -15.32
N THR A 461 -1.60 -0.17 -14.30
CA THR A 461 -0.29 0.47 -14.41
C THR A 461 0.79 -0.56 -14.80
N GLU A 462 0.77 -1.76 -14.25
CA GLU A 462 1.71 -2.82 -14.62
C GLU A 462 1.49 -3.32 -16.07
N LYS A 463 0.23 -3.43 -16.51
CA LYS A 463 -0.12 -3.81 -17.89
C LYS A 463 0.36 -2.77 -18.92
N THR A 464 0.24 -1.48 -18.59
CA THR A 464 0.59 -0.36 -19.48
C THR A 464 2.05 0.07 -19.41
N SER A 465 2.81 -0.43 -18.43
CA SER A 465 4.24 -0.12 -18.26
C SER A 465 5.06 -0.53 -19.50
N PRO A 466 6.07 0.28 -19.90
CA PRO A 466 6.87 0.02 -21.08
C PRO A 466 7.69 -1.27 -20.96
N LYS A 467 7.47 -2.22 -21.88
CA LYS A 467 8.16 -3.52 -21.91
C LYS A 467 9.38 -3.53 -22.83
N THR A 468 9.48 -2.58 -23.75
CA THR A 468 10.56 -2.47 -24.74
C THR A 468 11.60 -1.45 -24.33
N LEU A 469 12.83 -1.58 -24.85
CA LEU A 469 13.90 -0.60 -24.62
C LEU A 469 13.48 0.79 -25.12
N LYS A 470 12.97 0.89 -26.35
CA LYS A 470 12.48 2.16 -26.93
C LYS A 470 11.38 2.80 -26.07
N GLY A 471 10.44 1.96 -25.53
CA GLY A 471 9.40 2.44 -24.63
C GLY A 471 9.94 3.02 -23.34
N ASN A 472 10.98 2.42 -22.73
CA ASN A 472 11.61 2.95 -21.53
C ASN A 472 12.35 4.27 -21.81
N PHE A 473 13.08 4.39 -22.93
CA PHE A 473 13.70 5.65 -23.34
C PHE A 473 12.65 6.75 -23.56
N TRP A 474 11.52 6.42 -24.17
CA TRP A 474 10.43 7.38 -24.38
C TRP A 474 9.78 7.80 -23.06
N ALA A 475 9.51 6.87 -22.15
CA ALA A 475 8.94 7.15 -20.84
C ALA A 475 9.88 8.02 -19.98
N MET A 476 11.19 7.80 -20.08
CA MET A 476 12.22 8.50 -19.30
C MET A 476 12.93 9.59 -20.11
N ARG A 477 12.36 10.07 -21.25
CA ARG A 477 12.99 11.05 -22.14
C ARG A 477 13.45 12.33 -21.44
N GLY A 478 12.72 12.77 -20.42
CA GLY A 478 13.08 13.95 -19.63
C GLY A 478 14.44 13.81 -18.94
N VAL A 479 14.73 12.64 -18.36
CA VAL A 479 16.04 12.42 -17.72
C VAL A 479 17.16 12.26 -18.74
N VAL A 480 16.87 11.75 -19.94
CA VAL A 480 17.86 11.67 -21.02
C VAL A 480 18.25 13.07 -21.47
N ILE A 481 17.27 13.95 -21.70
CA ILE A 481 17.51 15.37 -22.03
C ILE A 481 18.29 16.07 -20.91
N PHE A 482 17.86 15.84 -19.66
CA PHE A 482 18.54 16.43 -18.49
C PHE A 482 20.00 15.95 -18.35
N GLY A 483 20.26 14.65 -18.53
CA GLY A 483 21.60 14.09 -18.52
C GLY A 483 22.49 14.64 -19.62
N ALA A 484 21.95 14.81 -20.84
CA ALA A 484 22.66 15.46 -21.93
C ALA A 484 22.97 16.94 -21.64
N ALA A 485 22.03 17.66 -21.07
CA ALA A 485 22.24 19.06 -20.63
C ALA A 485 23.29 19.17 -19.52
N ALA A 486 23.28 18.25 -18.54
CA ALA A 486 24.28 18.19 -17.48
C ALA A 486 25.68 17.90 -18.03
N ALA A 487 25.78 16.98 -19.02
CA ALA A 487 27.04 16.69 -19.70
C ALA A 487 27.56 17.92 -20.48
N ALA A 488 26.68 18.61 -21.20
CA ALA A 488 27.07 19.84 -21.92
C ALA A 488 27.52 20.95 -20.96
N ALA A 489 26.82 21.14 -19.84
CA ALA A 489 27.21 22.10 -18.80
C ALA A 489 28.56 21.74 -18.17
N ALA A 490 28.85 20.45 -17.98
CA ALA A 490 30.14 19.99 -17.47
C ALA A 490 31.32 20.34 -18.40
N CYS A 491 31.10 20.31 -19.71
CA CYS A 491 32.13 20.71 -20.68
C CYS A 491 32.49 22.21 -20.59
N LEU A 492 31.60 23.06 -20.05
CA LEU A 492 31.85 24.48 -19.85
C LEU A 492 32.64 24.77 -18.56
N GLN A 493 32.76 23.78 -17.66
CA GLN A 493 33.46 23.91 -16.38
C GLN A 493 34.44 22.74 -16.17
N PRO A 494 35.72 22.89 -16.54
CA PRO A 494 36.72 21.81 -16.49
C PRO A 494 36.84 21.12 -15.13
N GLN A 495 36.65 21.87 -14.03
CA GLN A 495 36.71 21.32 -12.67
C GLN A 495 35.54 20.37 -12.36
N ALA A 496 34.37 20.59 -12.96
CA ALA A 496 33.19 19.76 -12.79
C ALA A 496 33.11 18.61 -13.81
N LEU A 497 33.97 18.60 -14.82
CA LEU A 497 33.88 17.68 -15.96
C LEU A 497 33.82 16.22 -15.51
N PHE A 498 34.76 15.76 -14.69
CA PHE A 498 34.82 14.35 -14.27
C PHE A 498 33.59 13.93 -13.45
N PRO A 499 33.24 14.57 -12.31
CA PRO A 499 32.11 14.14 -11.51
C PRO A 499 30.77 14.31 -12.23
N ALA A 500 30.54 15.43 -12.89
CA ALA A 500 29.26 15.67 -13.58
C ALA A 500 29.09 14.77 -14.82
N ALA A 501 30.15 14.51 -15.59
CA ALA A 501 30.08 13.59 -16.72
C ALA A 501 29.80 12.14 -16.29
N LEU A 502 30.37 11.68 -15.16
CA LEU A 502 30.07 10.37 -14.61
C LEU A 502 28.58 10.22 -14.30
N PHE A 503 27.99 11.19 -13.59
CA PHE A 503 26.57 11.13 -13.25
C PHE A 503 25.67 11.34 -14.49
N ALA A 504 26.05 12.23 -15.41
CA ALA A 504 25.34 12.38 -16.68
C ALA A 504 25.30 11.04 -17.46
N PHE A 505 26.40 10.31 -17.50
CA PHE A 505 26.45 8.97 -18.10
C PHE A 505 25.49 8.01 -17.39
N LEU A 506 25.48 7.97 -16.04
CA LEU A 506 24.55 7.13 -15.27
C LEU A 506 23.08 7.48 -15.59
N TRP A 507 22.74 8.77 -15.69
CA TRP A 507 21.38 9.22 -16.00
C TRP A 507 20.99 8.91 -17.45
N LEU A 508 21.89 9.06 -18.40
CA LEU A 508 21.67 8.65 -19.80
C LEU A 508 21.49 7.12 -19.93
N ALA A 509 22.19 6.34 -19.13
CA ALA A 509 22.07 4.88 -19.11
C ALA A 509 20.84 4.38 -18.32
N SER A 510 20.20 5.24 -17.50
CA SER A 510 19.12 4.86 -16.58
C SER A 510 17.92 4.16 -17.25
N PRO A 511 17.45 4.54 -18.47
CA PRO A 511 16.38 3.81 -19.14
C PRO A 511 16.78 2.40 -19.57
N PHE A 512 18.03 2.22 -19.99
CA PHE A 512 18.57 0.90 -20.32
C PHE A 512 18.63 -0.01 -19.10
N VAL A 513 19.12 0.52 -17.97
CA VAL A 513 19.19 -0.20 -16.69
C VAL A 513 17.77 -0.58 -16.22
N ALA A 514 16.83 0.35 -16.26
CA ALA A 514 15.41 0.11 -15.93
C ALA A 514 14.83 -1.03 -16.77
N TRP A 515 14.98 -0.97 -18.11
CA TRP A 515 14.53 -2.02 -19.01
C TRP A 515 15.20 -3.36 -18.70
N ARG A 516 16.52 -3.38 -18.53
CA ARG A 516 17.29 -4.62 -18.34
C ARG A 516 16.92 -5.36 -17.06
N LEU A 517 16.73 -4.64 -15.98
CA LEU A 517 16.34 -5.20 -14.67
C LEU A 517 14.87 -5.62 -14.63
N SER A 518 14.00 -4.94 -15.35
CA SER A 518 12.55 -5.22 -15.39
C SER A 518 12.19 -6.41 -16.29
N ARG A 519 13.15 -7.01 -16.99
CA ARG A 519 12.88 -8.19 -17.82
C ARG A 519 12.54 -9.41 -16.98
N PRO A 520 11.47 -10.16 -17.33
CA PRO A 520 11.13 -11.39 -16.64
C PRO A 520 12.32 -12.36 -16.63
N ARG A 521 12.53 -13.00 -15.50
CA ARG A 521 13.51 -14.07 -15.41
C ARG A 521 12.97 -15.30 -16.12
N LYS A 522 13.79 -15.93 -16.93
CA LYS A 522 13.45 -17.26 -17.47
C LYS A 522 13.32 -18.22 -16.29
N LYS A 523 12.15 -18.79 -16.09
CA LYS A 523 12.00 -19.90 -15.15
C LYS A 523 12.90 -21.04 -15.66
N LYS A 524 13.87 -21.43 -14.86
CA LYS A 524 14.47 -22.76 -15.04
C LYS A 524 13.39 -23.74 -14.64
N GLU A 525 12.83 -24.47 -15.58
CA GLU A 525 11.99 -25.60 -15.24
C GLU A 525 12.87 -26.61 -14.52
N PHE A 526 12.64 -26.73 -13.22
CA PHE A 526 13.22 -27.81 -12.47
C PHE A 526 12.42 -29.07 -12.80
N LEU A 527 12.94 -29.91 -13.69
CA LEU A 527 12.41 -31.22 -13.97
C LEU A 527 13.11 -32.20 -13.01
N PRO A 528 12.49 -32.49 -11.86
CA PRO A 528 13.10 -33.38 -10.89
C PRO A 528 13.23 -34.79 -11.50
N THR A 529 14.36 -35.41 -11.33
CA THR A 529 14.61 -36.80 -11.67
C THR A 529 13.66 -37.72 -10.91
N VAL A 530 13.51 -38.98 -11.37
CA VAL A 530 12.64 -39.95 -10.70
C VAL A 530 13.05 -40.16 -9.22
N THR A 531 14.34 -40.13 -8.94
CA THR A 531 14.88 -40.27 -7.58
C THR A 531 14.53 -39.06 -6.70
N GLU A 532 14.67 -37.83 -7.23
CA GLU A 532 14.31 -36.60 -6.53
C GLU A 532 12.79 -36.49 -6.31
N LYS A 533 11.96 -36.91 -7.28
CA LYS A 533 10.50 -37.02 -7.09
C LYS A 533 10.15 -38.00 -5.97
N ARG A 534 10.86 -39.12 -5.90
CA ARG A 534 10.64 -40.11 -4.83
C ARG A 534 11.07 -39.58 -3.47
N PHE A 535 12.22 -38.91 -3.42
CA PHE A 535 12.71 -38.22 -2.21
C PHE A 535 11.74 -37.14 -1.73
N LEU A 536 11.26 -36.24 -2.61
CA LEU A 536 10.30 -35.19 -2.26
C LEU A 536 8.92 -35.73 -1.82
N ARG A 537 8.49 -36.88 -2.36
CA ARG A 537 7.24 -37.51 -1.96
C ARG A 537 7.29 -38.15 -0.55
N GLN A 538 8.45 -38.57 -0.07
CA GLN A 538 8.56 -39.18 1.26
C GLN A 538 8.31 -38.18 2.40
N PRO A 539 8.97 -36.97 2.45
CA PRO A 539 8.67 -35.93 3.44
C PRO A 539 7.23 -35.44 3.34
N SER A 540 6.71 -35.21 2.12
CA SER A 540 5.34 -34.72 1.97
C SER A 540 4.30 -35.69 2.51
N ARG A 541 4.47 -37.01 2.33
CA ARG A 541 3.60 -38.03 2.92
C ARG A 541 3.71 -38.12 4.44
N ARG A 542 4.87 -37.81 5.03
CA ARG A 542 5.07 -37.75 6.49
C ARG A 542 4.51 -36.50 7.13
N LEU A 543 4.57 -35.39 6.41
CA LEU A 543 4.09 -34.07 6.89
C LEU A 543 2.58 -33.89 6.68
N TRP A 544 2.00 -34.54 5.64
CA TRP A 544 0.58 -34.39 5.31
C TRP A 544 -0.39 -34.77 6.45
N PRO A 545 -0.14 -35.82 7.27
CA PRO A 545 -0.99 -36.12 8.43
C PRO A 545 -0.83 -35.13 9.59
N LEU A 546 0.19 -34.26 9.56
CA LEU A 546 0.47 -33.24 10.60
C LEU A 546 -0.08 -31.84 10.24
N LEU A 547 -0.52 -31.68 9.00
CA LEU A 547 -1.20 -30.48 8.48
C LEU A 547 -2.72 -30.69 8.43
#